data_e06474578d3dd30c5aa939c8ea74fefb
#
_entry.id   e06474578d3dd30c5aa939c8ea74fefb
#
_cell.length_a   1.000
_cell.length_b   1.000
_cell.length_c   1.000
_cell.angle_alpha   90.00
_cell.angle_beta   90.00
_cell.angle_gamma   90.00
#
_symmetry.space_group_name_H-M   'P 1'
#
loop_
_entity.id
_entity.type
_entity.pdbx_description
1 polymer ?
#
loop_
_entity_poly.entity_id
_entity_poly.type
_entity_poly.pdbx_seq_one_letter_code
_entity_poly.pdbx_strand_id
1 'polypeptide(L)'
;MFLPTTTPEAELEHLNARERRYKLGQFFTPAPIADLMADAVRSVEPATVLDPGIGGGILLRAVGAGPALFGLDIDAAAVKLAAASMPGECEIALGDFLDAECWPLSEATFDAVIANPPYVRHHNLSAEHKLLARYYSSRFGVKVSSLSGSYVYFFLEALLRLNEGGRLVFVTPTEFLDVRYGQAVKEALLDHCEIDEILVLEMDELAFEGVLTTSAITIATKRKSPSRRFRLVEGSLNGSIERNREVELQAGVASAALPWTPLLPSRAERIAPLLEGRTAKLGDYCRVRRGIATGDNSFFTMTRADVEQWGIEQRFLVPVVLGSKDLPTAGPLDADFHASRIESGARGLLFFCHEPIEALRGTKALRYIEHGLELGLHERFNCRTRNPWYGVEPVAPADFFTTYMSRNRARIVRNLIGARCMTSLLNVWAQSGVDPEALRPSLEDSTNAQLIREFGRTYGGGLAKIEPGDLIALPIRPPAGVEPPGQTRLL
;
A
#
# COMPACT_ATOMS: atom_id res chain seq x y z
N MET A 1 -26.84 -5.95 -37.50
CA MET A 1 -26.21 -4.94 -36.66
C MET A 1 -24.71 -5.12 -36.79
N PHE A 2 -24.08 -4.39 -37.72
CA PHE A 2 -22.66 -4.53 -38.03
C PHE A 2 -21.84 -3.78 -36.98
N LEU A 3 -20.96 -4.48 -36.26
CA LEU A 3 -19.91 -3.86 -35.47
C LEU A 3 -18.92 -3.19 -36.44
N PRO A 4 -18.46 -1.96 -36.20
CA PRO A 4 -17.45 -1.36 -37.05
C PRO A 4 -16.14 -2.16 -36.87
N THR A 5 -15.65 -2.74 -37.95
CA THR A 5 -14.32 -3.35 -38.05
C THR A 5 -13.29 -2.24 -37.95
N THR A 6 -12.68 -2.08 -36.77
CA THR A 6 -11.46 -1.28 -36.61
C THR A 6 -10.35 -1.92 -37.44
N THR A 7 -9.62 -1.11 -38.23
CA THR A 7 -8.46 -1.60 -38.96
C THR A 7 -7.34 -1.98 -37.99
N PRO A 8 -6.48 -2.96 -38.31
CA PRO A 8 -5.35 -3.37 -37.46
C PRO A 8 -4.43 -2.20 -37.06
N GLU A 9 -4.34 -1.18 -37.90
CA GLU A 9 -3.59 0.05 -37.61
C GLU A 9 -4.28 0.92 -36.56
N ALA A 10 -5.60 1.03 -36.58
CA ALA A 10 -6.36 1.75 -35.57
C ALA A 10 -6.36 1.05 -34.20
N GLU A 11 -6.35 -0.31 -34.19
CA GLU A 11 -6.14 -1.10 -32.98
C GLU A 11 -4.73 -0.93 -32.41
N LEU A 12 -3.71 -0.88 -33.27
CA LEU A 12 -2.31 -0.67 -32.86
C LEU A 12 -2.08 0.75 -32.30
N GLU A 13 -2.70 1.75 -32.95
CA GLU A 13 -2.69 3.14 -32.45
C GLU A 13 -3.42 3.28 -31.11
N HIS A 14 -4.52 2.56 -30.93
CA HIS A 14 -5.26 2.52 -29.67
C HIS A 14 -4.48 1.80 -28.56
N LEU A 15 -3.78 0.69 -28.87
CA LEU A 15 -2.90 -0.04 -27.94
C LEU A 15 -1.69 0.82 -27.54
N ASN A 16 -1.05 1.49 -28.50
CA ASN A 16 0.07 2.39 -28.24
C ASN A 16 -0.35 3.61 -27.40
N ALA A 17 -1.53 4.16 -27.65
CA ALA A 17 -2.09 5.25 -26.84
C ALA A 17 -2.45 4.77 -25.42
N ARG A 18 -2.94 3.53 -25.27
CA ARG A 18 -3.23 2.91 -23.96
C ARG A 18 -1.98 2.63 -23.16
N GLU A 19 -0.94 2.05 -23.79
CA GLU A 19 0.36 1.82 -23.14
C GLU A 19 1.05 3.11 -22.72
N ARG A 20 0.98 4.16 -23.55
CA ARG A 20 1.53 5.49 -23.25
C ARG A 20 0.81 6.09 -22.03
N ARG A 21 -0.52 6.07 -22.01
CA ARG A 21 -1.34 6.55 -20.89
C ARG A 21 -1.01 5.79 -19.59
N TYR A 22 -0.85 4.48 -19.69
CA TYR A 22 -0.48 3.65 -18.53
C TYR A 22 0.92 3.98 -17.99
N LYS A 23 1.89 4.24 -18.88
CA LYS A 23 3.24 4.68 -18.49
C LYS A 23 3.25 6.06 -17.83
N LEU A 24 2.41 6.98 -18.30
CA LEU A 24 2.26 8.32 -17.76
C LEU A 24 1.32 8.38 -16.55
N GLY A 25 0.65 7.29 -16.20
CA GLY A 25 -0.30 7.23 -15.09
C GLY A 25 -1.54 8.09 -15.32
N GLN A 26 -1.91 8.35 -16.58
CA GLN A 26 -3.04 9.21 -16.95
C GLN A 26 -4.36 8.44 -16.94
N PHE A 27 -5.31 8.93 -16.15
CA PHE A 27 -6.67 8.41 -16.05
C PHE A 27 -7.68 9.53 -16.26
N PHE A 28 -8.70 9.27 -17.09
CA PHE A 28 -9.73 10.27 -17.34
C PHE A 28 -10.69 10.40 -16.16
N THR A 29 -10.97 11.63 -15.77
CA THR A 29 -11.98 11.93 -14.75
C THR A 29 -13.36 11.83 -15.37
N PRO A 30 -14.31 11.02 -14.85
CA PRO A 30 -15.69 11.03 -15.30
C PRO A 30 -16.36 12.39 -15.07
N ALA A 31 -17.26 12.79 -15.97
CA ALA A 31 -17.93 14.09 -15.89
C ALA A 31 -18.62 14.34 -14.53
N PRO A 32 -19.39 13.40 -13.94
CA PRO A 32 -20.00 13.65 -12.62
C PRO A 32 -18.98 13.93 -11.51
N ILE A 33 -17.81 13.31 -11.59
CA ILE A 33 -16.71 13.55 -10.63
C ILE A 33 -16.09 14.93 -10.87
N ALA A 34 -15.89 15.30 -12.14
CA ALA A 34 -15.39 16.63 -12.51
C ALA A 34 -16.33 17.74 -12.03
N ASP A 35 -17.63 17.56 -12.19
CA ASP A 35 -18.66 18.50 -11.74
C ASP A 35 -18.65 18.66 -10.21
N LEU A 36 -18.60 17.54 -9.46
CA LEU A 36 -18.53 17.56 -8.00
C LEU A 36 -17.26 18.28 -7.51
N MET A 37 -16.10 17.98 -8.11
CA MET A 37 -14.85 18.64 -7.78
C MET A 37 -14.88 20.14 -8.09
N ALA A 38 -15.48 20.51 -9.23
CA ALA A 38 -15.64 21.90 -9.65
C ALA A 38 -16.59 22.66 -8.71
N ASP A 39 -17.67 22.04 -8.24
CA ASP A 39 -18.58 22.64 -7.25
C ASP A 39 -17.83 22.99 -5.96
N ALA A 40 -16.95 22.10 -5.48
CA ALA A 40 -16.11 22.35 -4.31
C ALA A 40 -15.13 23.52 -4.53
N VAL A 41 -14.63 23.71 -5.76
CA VAL A 41 -13.80 24.88 -6.12
C VAL A 41 -14.65 26.13 -6.16
N ARG A 42 -15.79 26.12 -6.87
CA ARG A 42 -16.68 27.30 -7.01
C ARG A 42 -17.22 27.79 -5.68
N SER A 43 -17.40 26.90 -4.70
CA SER A 43 -17.95 27.27 -3.37
C SER A 43 -17.13 28.32 -2.62
N VAL A 44 -15.88 28.57 -3.00
CA VAL A 44 -14.99 29.57 -2.37
C VAL A 44 -14.71 30.77 -3.28
N GLU A 45 -15.38 30.86 -4.45
CA GLU A 45 -15.27 31.97 -5.40
C GLU A 45 -13.81 32.37 -5.70
N PRO A 46 -12.95 31.44 -6.12
CA PRO A 46 -11.52 31.71 -6.31
C PRO A 46 -11.30 32.68 -7.48
N ALA A 47 -10.32 33.58 -7.39
CA ALA A 47 -9.90 34.41 -8.51
C ALA A 47 -9.00 33.64 -9.50
N THR A 48 -8.22 32.67 -9.01
CA THR A 48 -7.27 31.88 -9.81
C THR A 48 -7.41 30.40 -9.50
N VAL A 49 -7.43 29.56 -10.55
CA VAL A 49 -7.52 28.09 -10.43
C VAL A 49 -6.45 27.41 -11.26
N LEU A 50 -5.72 26.50 -10.66
CA LEU A 50 -4.70 25.65 -11.31
C LEU A 50 -5.15 24.22 -11.43
N ASP A 51 -4.97 23.60 -12.62
CA ASP A 51 -4.95 22.14 -12.82
C ASP A 51 -3.54 21.72 -13.24
N PRO A 52 -2.72 21.12 -12.34
CA PRO A 52 -1.33 20.77 -12.61
C PRO A 52 -1.15 19.48 -13.43
N GLY A 53 -2.21 18.85 -13.85
CA GLY A 53 -2.23 17.67 -14.72
C GLY A 53 -3.45 17.71 -15.61
N ILE A 54 -3.54 18.79 -16.43
CA ILE A 54 -4.78 19.20 -17.11
C ILE A 54 -5.39 18.12 -18.01
N GLY A 55 -4.58 17.20 -18.56
CA GLY A 55 -5.06 16.17 -19.47
C GLY A 55 -5.88 16.75 -20.62
N GLY A 56 -7.12 16.29 -20.77
CA GLY A 56 -8.08 16.84 -21.75
C GLY A 56 -8.84 18.11 -21.29
N GLY A 57 -8.50 18.69 -20.14
CA GLY A 57 -9.11 19.93 -19.63
C GLY A 57 -10.48 19.77 -18.96
N ILE A 58 -10.91 18.56 -18.62
CA ILE A 58 -12.27 18.32 -18.13
C ILE A 58 -12.54 19.03 -16.79
N LEU A 59 -11.57 19.08 -15.88
CA LEU A 59 -11.73 19.71 -14.57
C LEU A 59 -11.89 21.23 -14.71
N LEU A 60 -11.01 21.90 -15.46
CA LEU A 60 -11.12 23.35 -15.68
C LEU A 60 -12.37 23.72 -16.48
N ARG A 61 -12.79 22.89 -17.47
CA ARG A 61 -14.07 23.11 -18.15
C ARG A 61 -15.25 23.01 -17.18
N ALA A 62 -15.23 22.07 -16.25
CA ALA A 62 -16.27 21.94 -15.23
C ALA A 62 -16.27 23.14 -14.25
N VAL A 63 -15.11 23.70 -13.91
CA VAL A 63 -15.02 24.94 -13.12
C VAL A 63 -15.71 26.09 -13.87
N GLY A 64 -15.52 26.19 -15.19
CA GLY A 64 -16.20 27.16 -16.03
C GLY A 64 -15.63 28.57 -15.95
N ALA A 65 -16.43 29.55 -16.42
CA ALA A 65 -16.05 30.95 -16.42
C ALA A 65 -16.16 31.58 -15.02
N GLY A 66 -15.36 32.61 -14.80
CA GLY A 66 -15.29 33.38 -13.55
C GLY A 66 -13.85 33.58 -13.10
N PRO A 67 -13.13 32.52 -12.63
CA PRO A 67 -11.73 32.63 -12.29
C PRO A 67 -10.81 32.65 -13.53
N ALA A 68 -9.59 33.16 -13.36
CA ALA A 68 -8.51 32.92 -14.31
C ALA A 68 -8.04 31.46 -14.19
N LEU A 69 -8.02 30.73 -15.32
CA LEU A 69 -7.74 29.31 -15.37
C LEU A 69 -6.32 29.04 -15.88
N PHE A 70 -5.62 28.16 -15.16
CA PHE A 70 -4.25 27.78 -15.47
C PHE A 70 -4.15 26.25 -15.55
N GLY A 71 -3.55 25.74 -16.63
CA GLY A 71 -3.36 24.33 -16.84
C GLY A 71 -1.91 23.98 -17.19
N LEU A 72 -1.43 22.83 -16.69
CA LEU A 72 -0.12 22.30 -16.98
C LEU A 72 -0.21 20.81 -17.27
N ASP A 73 0.54 20.33 -18.26
CA ASP A 73 0.73 18.89 -18.50
C ASP A 73 2.11 18.64 -19.12
N ILE A 74 2.71 17.50 -18.81
CA ILE A 74 3.97 17.02 -19.39
C ILE A 74 3.76 16.46 -20.81
N ASP A 75 2.53 16.10 -21.16
CA ASP A 75 2.17 15.54 -22.47
C ASP A 75 1.69 16.64 -23.43
N ALA A 76 2.48 16.91 -24.45
CA ALA A 76 2.14 17.90 -25.49
C ALA A 76 0.82 17.58 -26.22
N ALA A 77 0.42 16.30 -26.32
CA ALA A 77 -0.85 15.92 -26.92
C ALA A 77 -2.02 16.30 -26.00
N ALA A 78 -1.87 16.15 -24.68
CA ALA A 78 -2.84 16.58 -23.70
C ALA A 78 -3.00 18.11 -23.70
N VAL A 79 -1.90 18.86 -23.69
CA VAL A 79 -1.89 20.32 -23.79
C VAL A 79 -2.63 20.79 -25.04
N LYS A 80 -2.36 20.19 -26.21
CA LYS A 80 -3.03 20.54 -27.47
C LYS A 80 -4.54 20.24 -27.40
N LEU A 81 -4.94 19.11 -26.82
CA LEU A 81 -6.34 18.73 -26.66
C LEU A 81 -7.06 19.69 -25.71
N ALA A 82 -6.45 20.01 -24.58
CA ALA A 82 -6.99 20.95 -23.61
C ALA A 82 -7.18 22.34 -24.26
N ALA A 83 -6.15 22.88 -24.91
CA ALA A 83 -6.22 24.18 -25.58
C ALA A 83 -7.33 24.25 -26.63
N ALA A 84 -7.58 23.15 -27.37
CA ALA A 84 -8.66 23.08 -28.35
C ALA A 84 -10.08 22.98 -27.74
N SER A 85 -10.18 22.56 -26.49
CA SER A 85 -11.45 22.24 -25.83
C SER A 85 -11.88 23.24 -24.77
N MET A 86 -11.01 24.17 -24.36
CA MET A 86 -11.32 25.17 -23.32
C MET A 86 -12.21 26.27 -23.86
N PRO A 87 -13.31 26.61 -23.16
CA PRO A 87 -14.11 27.78 -23.49
C PRO A 87 -13.50 29.02 -22.84
N GLY A 88 -13.06 29.97 -23.67
CA GLY A 88 -12.51 31.24 -23.18
C GLY A 88 -11.02 31.25 -22.93
N GLU A 89 -10.54 32.26 -22.18
CA GLU A 89 -9.14 32.42 -21.87
C GLU A 89 -8.70 31.45 -20.75
N CYS A 90 -7.77 30.53 -21.09
CA CYS A 90 -7.12 29.65 -20.16
C CYS A 90 -5.63 29.61 -20.52
N GLU A 91 -4.77 29.86 -19.55
CA GLU A 91 -3.34 29.75 -19.77
C GLU A 91 -2.90 28.30 -19.60
N ILE A 92 -2.46 27.65 -20.69
CA ILE A 92 -2.07 26.24 -20.69
C ILE A 92 -0.62 26.14 -21.11
N ALA A 93 0.20 25.50 -20.28
CA ALA A 93 1.62 25.31 -20.49
C ALA A 93 2.01 23.83 -20.62
N LEU A 94 3.04 23.58 -21.43
CA LEU A 94 3.73 22.29 -21.48
C LEU A 94 4.86 22.32 -20.45
N GLY A 95 4.85 21.41 -19.47
CA GLY A 95 5.88 21.33 -18.45
C GLY A 95 5.60 20.26 -17.41
N ASP A 96 6.61 19.96 -16.59
CA ASP A 96 6.49 19.06 -15.45
C ASP A 96 6.15 19.88 -14.20
N PHE A 97 5.01 19.60 -13.58
CA PHE A 97 4.59 20.29 -12.35
C PHE A 97 5.56 20.10 -11.18
N LEU A 98 6.31 19.00 -11.19
CA LEU A 98 7.31 18.70 -10.15
C LEU A 98 8.69 19.30 -10.44
N ASP A 99 8.89 19.91 -11.61
CA ASP A 99 10.09 20.62 -11.97
C ASP A 99 9.87 22.13 -11.87
N ALA A 100 10.31 22.70 -10.75
CA ALA A 100 10.15 24.13 -10.47
C ALA A 100 10.82 25.07 -11.48
N GLU A 101 11.87 24.60 -12.20
CA GLU A 101 12.61 25.41 -13.18
C GLU A 101 11.91 25.46 -14.55
N CYS A 102 11.15 24.43 -14.89
CA CYS A 102 10.43 24.33 -16.18
C CYS A 102 9.08 25.03 -16.18
N TRP A 103 8.68 25.64 -15.08
CA TRP A 103 7.36 26.20 -14.95
C TRP A 103 7.34 27.70 -15.28
N PRO A 104 6.51 28.17 -16.26
CA PRO A 104 6.46 29.60 -16.60
C PRO A 104 5.99 30.51 -15.46
N LEU A 105 5.40 29.91 -14.40
CA LEU A 105 4.85 30.59 -13.23
C LEU A 105 5.58 30.13 -11.94
N SER A 106 6.90 30.04 -11.95
CA SER A 106 7.73 29.42 -10.90
C SER A 106 7.47 29.93 -9.47
N GLU A 107 7.01 31.17 -9.30
CA GLU A 107 6.65 31.77 -8.01
C GLU A 107 5.15 31.98 -7.81
N ALA A 108 4.30 31.59 -8.78
CA ALA A 108 2.87 31.81 -8.70
C ALA A 108 2.20 30.91 -7.65
N THR A 109 1.26 31.51 -6.93
CA THR A 109 0.35 30.82 -6.04
C THR A 109 -1.10 31.06 -6.48
N PHE A 110 -2.00 30.14 -6.12
CA PHE A 110 -3.37 30.11 -6.62
C PHE A 110 -4.37 30.09 -5.49
N ASP A 111 -5.59 30.57 -5.75
CA ASP A 111 -6.68 30.51 -4.78
C ASP A 111 -7.33 29.14 -4.75
N ALA A 112 -7.21 28.36 -5.84
CA ALA A 112 -7.60 26.95 -5.83
C ALA A 112 -6.65 26.09 -6.71
N VAL A 113 -6.46 24.85 -6.30
CA VAL A 113 -5.81 23.80 -7.09
C VAL A 113 -6.77 22.61 -7.16
N ILE A 114 -7.13 22.22 -8.39
CA ILE A 114 -8.01 21.08 -8.69
C ILE A 114 -7.21 20.08 -9.52
N ALA A 115 -7.19 18.79 -9.15
CA ALA A 115 -6.42 17.82 -9.91
C ALA A 115 -6.90 16.37 -9.80
N ASN A 116 -6.68 15.65 -10.89
CA ASN A 116 -6.53 14.21 -10.92
C ASN A 116 -5.05 13.90 -11.26
N PRO A 117 -4.14 13.83 -10.26
CA PRO A 117 -2.73 13.72 -10.52
C PRO A 117 -2.35 12.36 -11.14
N PRO A 118 -1.21 12.25 -11.84
CA PRO A 118 -0.78 10.98 -12.41
C PRO A 118 -0.42 9.94 -11.34
N TYR A 119 -0.79 8.65 -11.55
CA TYR A 119 -0.55 7.54 -10.62
C TYR A 119 0.66 6.70 -11.02
N VAL A 120 1.82 7.33 -11.13
CA VAL A 120 3.08 6.65 -11.46
C VAL A 120 3.70 6.05 -10.20
N ARG A 121 4.00 4.74 -10.24
CA ARG A 121 4.64 4.04 -9.11
C ARG A 121 6.11 4.46 -8.97
N HIS A 122 6.64 4.47 -7.74
CA HIS A 122 7.99 4.91 -7.39
C HIS A 122 9.13 4.32 -8.26
N HIS A 123 9.01 3.07 -8.71
CA HIS A 123 10.04 2.43 -9.53
C HIS A 123 10.07 2.94 -10.98
N ASN A 124 9.01 3.59 -11.43
CA ASN A 124 8.90 4.22 -12.75
C ASN A 124 9.21 5.72 -12.72
N LEU A 125 9.44 6.30 -11.53
CA LEU A 125 9.85 7.70 -11.38
C LEU A 125 11.34 7.88 -11.72
N SER A 126 11.71 9.05 -12.28
CA SER A 126 13.08 9.41 -12.54
C SER A 126 13.91 9.51 -11.24
N ALA A 127 15.23 9.53 -11.37
CA ALA A 127 16.12 9.74 -10.22
C ALA A 127 15.91 11.13 -9.58
N GLU A 128 15.63 12.14 -10.40
CA GLU A 128 15.36 13.51 -9.98
C GLU A 128 14.08 13.60 -9.15
N HIS A 129 12.98 13.02 -9.62
CA HIS A 129 11.75 12.95 -8.85
C HIS A 129 11.92 12.24 -7.48
N LYS A 130 12.84 11.26 -7.39
CA LYS A 130 13.13 10.62 -6.10
C LYS A 130 13.85 11.53 -5.11
N LEU A 131 14.57 12.55 -5.59
CA LEU A 131 15.22 13.56 -4.73
C LEU A 131 14.19 14.49 -4.09
N LEU A 132 13.01 14.69 -4.70
CA LEU A 132 11.93 15.52 -4.17
C LEU A 132 11.45 15.06 -2.79
N ALA A 133 11.60 13.77 -2.46
CA ALA A 133 11.26 13.29 -1.13
C ALA A 133 12.00 14.04 -0.01
N ARG A 134 13.27 14.40 -0.22
CA ARG A 134 14.06 15.19 0.74
C ARG A 134 13.61 16.65 0.77
N TYR A 135 13.36 17.23 -0.40
CA TYR A 135 12.87 18.60 -0.53
C TYR A 135 11.56 18.80 0.23
N TYR A 136 10.53 17.98 -0.04
CA TYR A 136 9.24 18.10 0.64
C TYR A 136 9.33 17.74 2.12
N SER A 137 10.18 16.76 2.50
CA SER A 137 10.41 16.47 3.93
C SER A 137 10.91 17.69 4.68
N SER A 138 11.82 18.46 4.09
CA SER A 138 12.35 19.70 4.68
C SER A 138 11.30 20.81 4.71
N ARG A 139 10.49 20.96 3.64
CA ARG A 139 9.50 22.04 3.52
C ARG A 139 8.30 21.88 4.47
N PHE A 140 7.85 20.65 4.68
CA PHE A 140 6.68 20.36 5.51
C PHE A 140 7.02 19.83 6.91
N GLY A 141 8.28 19.54 7.20
CA GLY A 141 8.67 18.92 8.47
C GLY A 141 8.18 17.46 8.62
N VAL A 142 7.75 16.81 7.52
CA VAL A 142 7.20 15.45 7.50
C VAL A 142 8.19 14.48 6.85
N LYS A 143 8.08 13.18 7.17
CA LYS A 143 8.92 12.16 6.55
C LYS A 143 8.31 11.64 5.25
N VAL A 144 8.72 12.18 4.11
CA VAL A 144 8.32 11.66 2.79
C VAL A 144 9.15 10.44 2.43
N SER A 145 8.49 9.33 2.10
CA SER A 145 9.16 8.10 1.71
C SER A 145 9.68 8.17 0.27
N SER A 146 10.91 7.71 0.02
CA SER A 146 11.43 7.53 -1.35
C SER A 146 10.67 6.46 -2.17
N LEU A 147 9.78 5.70 -1.53
CA LEU A 147 8.89 4.73 -2.17
C LEU A 147 7.52 5.34 -2.53
N SER A 148 7.34 6.64 -2.36
CA SER A 148 6.11 7.36 -2.71
C SER A 148 5.88 7.36 -4.22
N GLY A 149 4.63 7.22 -4.65
CA GLY A 149 4.23 7.44 -6.04
C GLY A 149 4.12 8.94 -6.37
N SER A 150 3.97 9.28 -7.67
CA SER A 150 3.92 10.66 -8.15
C SER A 150 2.85 11.51 -7.47
N TYR A 151 1.66 10.96 -7.22
CA TYR A 151 0.56 11.73 -6.65
C TYR A 151 0.85 12.30 -5.25
N VAL A 152 1.75 11.66 -4.46
CA VAL A 152 2.19 12.19 -3.17
C VAL A 152 2.95 13.51 -3.36
N TYR A 153 3.85 13.55 -4.34
CA TYR A 153 4.60 14.75 -4.67
C TYR A 153 3.70 15.85 -5.25
N PHE A 154 2.74 15.48 -6.12
CA PHE A 154 1.72 16.41 -6.63
C PHE A 154 0.91 17.05 -5.51
N PHE A 155 0.50 16.26 -4.52
CA PHE A 155 -0.22 16.76 -3.34
C PHE A 155 0.60 17.81 -2.59
N LEU A 156 1.87 17.49 -2.30
CA LEU A 156 2.74 18.37 -1.54
C LEU A 156 3.10 19.64 -2.32
N GLU A 157 3.38 19.51 -3.63
CA GLU A 157 3.64 20.70 -4.47
C GLU A 157 2.39 21.59 -4.57
N ALA A 158 1.21 21.01 -4.74
CA ALA A 158 -0.04 21.76 -4.78
C ALA A 158 -0.26 22.58 -3.50
N LEU A 159 0.06 22.02 -2.33
CA LEU A 159 0.00 22.76 -1.06
C LEU A 159 0.98 23.94 -1.01
N LEU A 160 2.16 23.82 -1.64
CA LEU A 160 3.09 24.94 -1.76
C LEU A 160 2.53 26.04 -2.68
N ARG A 161 1.83 25.66 -3.76
CA ARG A 161 1.26 26.58 -4.75
C ARG A 161 -0.07 27.20 -4.33
N LEU A 162 -0.64 26.82 -3.20
CA LEU A 162 -1.85 27.44 -2.70
C LEU A 162 -1.57 28.69 -1.87
N ASN A 163 -2.38 29.73 -2.07
CA ASN A 163 -2.49 30.88 -1.18
C ASN A 163 -2.98 30.44 0.21
N GLU A 164 -2.69 31.23 1.24
CA GLU A 164 -3.37 31.04 2.54
C GLU A 164 -4.87 31.28 2.35
N GLY A 165 -5.69 30.35 2.81
CA GLY A 165 -7.11 30.29 2.54
C GLY A 165 -7.50 29.65 1.19
N GLY A 166 -6.51 29.24 0.40
CA GLY A 166 -6.75 28.60 -0.89
C GLY A 166 -7.30 27.18 -0.77
N ARG A 167 -8.10 26.76 -1.77
CA ARG A 167 -8.85 25.52 -1.85
C ARG A 167 -8.07 24.43 -2.59
N LEU A 168 -7.88 23.27 -1.98
CA LEU A 168 -7.37 22.05 -2.60
C LEU A 168 -8.53 21.10 -2.90
N VAL A 169 -8.63 20.61 -4.14
CA VAL A 169 -9.59 19.56 -4.53
C VAL A 169 -8.88 18.52 -5.37
N PHE A 170 -8.58 17.37 -4.77
CA PHE A 170 -7.79 16.31 -5.40
C PHE A 170 -8.54 14.99 -5.42
N VAL A 171 -8.60 14.31 -6.57
CA VAL A 171 -9.02 12.92 -6.64
C VAL A 171 -7.78 12.03 -6.72
N THR A 172 -7.69 11.03 -5.83
CA THR A 172 -6.55 10.11 -5.72
C THR A 172 -7.04 8.71 -5.36
N PRO A 173 -6.23 7.65 -5.56
CA PRO A 173 -6.55 6.34 -4.99
C PRO A 173 -6.69 6.43 -3.47
N THR A 174 -7.68 5.71 -2.91
CA THR A 174 -7.89 5.64 -1.45
C THR A 174 -6.70 5.07 -0.69
N GLU A 175 -5.76 4.43 -1.37
CA GLU A 175 -4.58 3.83 -0.76
C GLU A 175 -3.81 4.77 0.18
N PHE A 176 -3.77 6.09 -0.11
CA PHE A 176 -3.04 7.04 0.74
C PHE A 176 -3.60 7.13 2.16
N LEU A 177 -4.87 6.79 2.35
CA LEU A 177 -5.51 6.80 3.66
C LEU A 177 -4.92 5.72 4.59
N ASP A 178 -4.36 4.64 4.03
CA ASP A 178 -3.94 3.46 4.81
C ASP A 178 -2.46 3.14 4.72
N VAL A 179 -1.80 3.53 3.61
CA VAL A 179 -0.41 3.13 3.36
C VAL A 179 0.60 4.03 4.05
N ARG A 180 1.78 3.47 4.37
CA ARG A 180 2.86 4.21 5.02
C ARG A 180 3.37 5.40 4.21
N TYR A 181 3.42 5.30 2.89
CA TYR A 181 3.85 6.43 2.04
C TYR A 181 2.78 7.53 1.91
N GLY A 182 1.51 7.22 2.19
CA GLY A 182 0.43 8.22 2.31
C GLY A 182 0.47 9.01 3.62
N GLN A 183 1.25 8.56 4.61
CA GLN A 183 1.38 9.23 5.90
C GLN A 183 1.83 10.69 5.74
N ALA A 184 2.79 10.96 4.85
CA ALA A 184 3.27 12.33 4.61
C ALA A 184 2.17 13.28 4.09
N VAL A 185 1.28 12.78 3.25
CA VAL A 185 0.11 13.55 2.76
C VAL A 185 -0.84 13.83 3.93
N LYS A 186 -1.13 12.80 4.75
CA LYS A 186 -2.01 12.96 5.92
C LYS A 186 -1.43 13.93 6.95
N GLU A 187 -0.13 13.86 7.24
CA GLU A 187 0.56 14.81 8.11
C GLU A 187 0.46 16.24 7.55
N ALA A 188 0.80 16.43 6.27
CA ALA A 188 0.72 17.75 5.64
C ALA A 188 -0.69 18.32 5.64
N LEU A 189 -1.70 17.49 5.39
CA LEU A 189 -3.11 17.91 5.46
C LEU A 189 -3.51 18.30 6.88
N LEU A 190 -3.15 17.52 7.90
CA LEU A 190 -3.50 17.80 9.29
C LEU A 190 -2.77 19.02 9.87
N ASP A 191 -1.58 19.34 9.37
CA ASP A 191 -0.75 20.41 9.92
C ASP A 191 -0.89 21.73 9.13
N HIS A 192 -1.29 21.67 7.85
CA HIS A 192 -1.33 22.84 6.97
C HIS A 192 -2.70 23.11 6.33
N CYS A 193 -3.69 22.22 6.53
CA CYS A 193 -5.01 22.39 5.93
C CYS A 193 -6.13 22.13 6.91
N GLU A 194 -7.17 22.92 6.83
CA GLU A 194 -8.48 22.53 7.31
C GLU A 194 -9.08 21.59 6.28
N ILE A 195 -9.19 20.31 6.64
CA ILE A 195 -9.82 19.31 5.79
C ILE A 195 -11.32 19.50 5.95
N ASP A 196 -12.01 19.87 4.88
CA ASP A 196 -13.46 20.00 4.90
C ASP A 196 -14.11 18.63 4.80
N GLU A 197 -13.63 17.84 3.81
CA GLU A 197 -14.21 16.55 3.51
C GLU A 197 -13.23 15.62 2.78
N ILE A 198 -13.31 14.33 3.07
CA ILE A 198 -12.73 13.26 2.25
C ILE A 198 -13.88 12.36 1.82
N LEU A 199 -14.24 12.45 0.54
CA LEU A 199 -15.28 11.64 -0.08
C LEU A 199 -14.67 10.40 -0.71
N VAL A 200 -15.01 9.22 -0.21
CA VAL A 200 -14.61 7.92 -0.77
C VAL A 200 -15.72 7.42 -1.68
N LEU A 201 -15.35 7.19 -2.93
CA LEU A 201 -16.25 6.69 -3.97
C LEU A 201 -16.02 5.20 -4.16
N GLU A 202 -17.06 4.39 -3.95
CA GLU A 202 -17.07 3.01 -4.41
C GLU A 202 -17.29 3.03 -5.93
N MET A 203 -16.31 2.53 -6.65
CA MET A 203 -16.33 2.51 -8.11
C MET A 203 -16.71 1.11 -8.58
N ASP A 204 -17.80 1.00 -9.30
CA ASP A 204 -18.09 -0.18 -10.12
C ASP A 204 -16.97 -0.36 -11.15
N GLU A 205 -16.66 -1.61 -11.50
CA GLU A 205 -15.54 -2.00 -12.39
C GLU A 205 -15.50 -1.28 -13.76
N LEU A 206 -16.55 -0.57 -14.12
CA LEU A 206 -16.75 0.11 -15.41
C LEU A 206 -16.37 1.61 -15.43
N ALA A 207 -16.06 2.22 -14.29
CA ALA A 207 -15.95 3.69 -14.22
C ALA A 207 -14.56 4.25 -14.59
N PHE A 208 -13.50 3.46 -14.41
CA PHE A 208 -12.16 3.76 -14.94
C PHE A 208 -11.70 2.56 -15.77
N GLU A 209 -11.68 2.68 -17.08
CA GLU A 209 -11.12 1.62 -17.94
C GLU A 209 -9.70 1.26 -17.49
N GLY A 210 -9.56 0.11 -16.82
CA GLY A 210 -8.28 -0.48 -16.46
C GLY A 210 -7.77 -0.21 -15.05
N VAL A 211 -8.53 0.42 -14.14
CA VAL A 211 -8.12 0.62 -12.73
C VAL A 211 -9.19 0.11 -11.77
N LEU A 212 -8.90 -1.00 -11.12
CA LEU A 212 -9.69 -1.61 -10.05
C LEU A 212 -9.35 -0.96 -8.68
N THR A 213 -9.54 0.35 -8.52
CA THR A 213 -9.27 1.00 -7.23
C THR A 213 -10.38 1.96 -6.86
N THR A 214 -10.79 1.92 -5.60
CA THR A 214 -11.59 2.97 -4.97
C THR A 214 -10.83 4.29 -5.03
N SER A 215 -11.54 5.39 -5.29
CA SER A 215 -10.97 6.74 -5.31
C SER A 215 -11.47 7.57 -4.15
N ALA A 216 -10.63 8.50 -3.71
CA ALA A 216 -10.98 9.48 -2.69
C ALA A 216 -10.84 10.89 -3.27
N ILE A 217 -11.86 11.74 -3.07
CA ILE A 217 -11.78 13.18 -3.34
C ILE A 217 -11.49 13.85 -2.01
N THR A 218 -10.36 14.54 -1.94
CA THR A 218 -9.96 15.35 -0.78
C THR A 218 -10.29 16.80 -1.06
N ILE A 219 -11.09 17.41 -0.20
CA ILE A 219 -11.44 18.83 -0.23
C ILE A 219 -10.89 19.47 1.04
N ALA A 220 -9.95 20.39 0.88
CA ALA A 220 -9.27 21.02 2.00
C ALA A 220 -8.95 22.49 1.73
N THR A 221 -8.83 23.29 2.78
CA THR A 221 -8.47 24.69 2.70
C THR A 221 -7.15 24.92 3.43
N LYS A 222 -6.16 25.55 2.78
CA LYS A 222 -4.87 25.85 3.42
C LYS A 222 -5.03 26.80 4.61
N ARG A 223 -4.52 26.41 5.78
CA ARG A 223 -4.63 27.16 7.04
C ARG A 223 -3.38 27.01 7.90
N LYS A 224 -2.94 28.08 8.57
CA LYS A 224 -1.81 28.05 9.50
C LYS A 224 -2.09 27.28 10.79
N SER A 225 -3.34 27.23 11.22
CA SER A 225 -3.78 26.55 12.44
C SER A 225 -5.09 25.83 12.16
N PRO A 226 -5.03 24.69 11.45
CA PRO A 226 -6.22 23.98 11.00
C PRO A 226 -6.96 23.31 12.16
N SER A 227 -8.28 23.23 12.03
CA SER A 227 -9.10 22.28 12.76
C SER A 227 -8.74 20.87 12.33
N ARG A 228 -8.74 19.91 13.25
CA ARG A 228 -8.55 18.50 12.96
C ARG A 228 -9.86 17.72 12.93
N ARG A 229 -10.93 18.44 12.75
CA ARG A 229 -12.28 17.91 12.59
C ARG A 229 -12.66 18.02 11.11
N PHE A 230 -13.09 16.91 10.51
CA PHE A 230 -13.47 16.84 9.11
C PHE A 230 -14.52 15.76 8.87
N ARG A 231 -15.15 15.80 7.72
CA ARG A 231 -16.14 14.80 7.31
C ARG A 231 -15.48 13.69 6.48
N LEU A 232 -15.72 12.45 6.87
CA LEU A 232 -15.54 11.28 6.00
C LEU A 232 -16.88 10.93 5.39
N VAL A 233 -16.92 10.84 4.07
CA VAL A 233 -18.14 10.64 3.29
C VAL A 233 -17.97 9.43 2.40
N GLU A 234 -18.99 8.61 2.31
CA GLU A 234 -19.11 7.52 1.35
C GLU A 234 -20.19 7.88 0.34
N GLY A 235 -19.86 7.74 -0.94
CA GLY A 235 -20.75 8.07 -2.03
C GLY A 235 -20.50 7.24 -3.28
N SER A 236 -21.38 7.39 -4.25
CA SER A 236 -21.31 6.72 -5.54
C SER A 236 -20.86 7.66 -6.66
N LEU A 237 -20.53 7.10 -7.81
CA LEU A 237 -20.06 7.83 -9.01
C LEU A 237 -21.03 8.86 -9.55
N ASN A 238 -22.32 8.72 -9.26
CA ASN A 238 -23.34 9.70 -9.67
C ASN A 238 -23.38 10.94 -8.74
N GLY A 239 -22.45 11.02 -7.76
CA GLY A 239 -22.39 12.14 -6.81
C GLY A 239 -23.36 12.02 -5.64
N SER A 240 -24.13 10.92 -5.50
CA SER A 240 -25.00 10.76 -4.35
C SER A 240 -24.16 10.43 -3.10
N ILE A 241 -24.36 11.21 -2.04
CA ILE A 241 -23.79 10.94 -0.71
C ILE A 241 -24.66 9.88 -0.04
N GLU A 242 -24.08 8.73 0.26
CA GLU A 242 -24.78 7.64 0.92
C GLU A 242 -24.70 7.73 2.44
N ARG A 243 -23.52 8.07 2.96
CA ARG A 243 -23.24 8.17 4.40
C ARG A 243 -22.18 9.21 4.67
N ASN A 244 -22.25 9.83 5.83
CA ASN A 244 -21.21 10.72 6.32
C ASN A 244 -20.95 10.54 7.81
N ARG A 245 -19.74 10.89 8.24
CA ARG A 245 -19.32 10.87 9.64
C ARG A 245 -18.34 11.99 9.89
N GLU A 246 -18.55 12.73 10.97
CA GLU A 246 -17.57 13.67 11.48
C GLU A 246 -16.47 12.92 12.25
N VAL A 247 -15.22 13.25 11.95
CA VAL A 247 -14.02 12.65 12.56
C VAL A 247 -13.20 13.77 13.17
N GLU A 248 -12.74 13.57 14.40
CA GLU A 248 -11.79 14.45 15.08
C GLU A 248 -10.51 13.67 15.38
N LEU A 249 -9.38 14.15 14.85
CA LEU A 249 -8.07 13.54 15.04
C LEU A 249 -7.20 14.40 15.95
N GLN A 250 -6.39 13.75 16.78
CA GLN A 250 -5.41 14.47 17.60
C GLN A 250 -4.21 14.93 16.77
N ALA A 251 -3.49 15.93 17.28
CA ALA A 251 -2.26 16.41 16.66
C ALA A 251 -1.18 15.33 16.59
N GLY A 252 -0.36 15.39 15.53
CA GLY A 252 0.92 14.70 15.44
C GLY A 252 0.94 13.44 14.57
N VAL A 253 2.15 12.93 14.42
CA VAL A 253 2.53 11.76 13.59
C VAL A 253 1.66 10.53 13.86
N ALA A 254 1.20 10.35 15.11
CA ALA A 254 0.40 9.18 15.51
C ALA A 254 -0.92 9.07 14.74
N SER A 255 -1.66 10.18 14.58
CA SER A 255 -2.95 10.20 13.86
C SER A 255 -2.77 10.00 12.35
N ALA A 256 -1.72 10.56 11.77
CA ALA A 256 -1.40 10.36 10.35
C ALA A 256 -0.85 8.94 10.06
N ALA A 257 -0.22 8.30 11.03
CA ALA A 257 0.28 6.93 10.90
C ALA A 257 -0.84 5.87 10.93
N LEU A 258 -2.01 6.20 11.49
CA LEU A 258 -3.16 5.30 11.52
C LEU A 258 -3.77 5.15 10.13
N PRO A 259 -4.33 3.98 9.79
CA PRO A 259 -5.24 3.84 8.66
C PRO A 259 -6.50 4.69 8.89
N TRP A 260 -6.98 5.40 7.86
CA TRP A 260 -8.19 6.20 7.96
C TRP A 260 -9.43 5.53 7.37
N THR A 261 -9.28 4.52 6.52
CA THR A 261 -10.44 3.80 5.96
C THR A 261 -11.30 3.09 7.03
N PRO A 262 -10.77 2.59 8.18
CA PRO A 262 -11.62 2.09 9.26
C PRO A 262 -12.51 3.15 9.92
N LEU A 263 -12.21 4.45 9.70
CA LEU A 263 -13.01 5.55 10.20
C LEU A 263 -14.21 5.88 9.30
N LEU A 264 -14.28 5.33 8.08
CA LEU A 264 -15.41 5.49 7.18
C LEU A 264 -16.71 5.04 7.84
N PRO A 265 -17.84 5.72 7.58
CA PRO A 265 -19.11 5.46 8.25
C PRO A 265 -19.51 3.99 8.27
N SER A 266 -19.58 3.36 7.08
CA SER A 266 -19.99 1.96 6.97
C SER A 266 -19.03 0.98 7.66
N ARG A 267 -17.73 1.25 7.60
CA ARG A 267 -16.72 0.42 8.26
C ARG A 267 -16.75 0.61 9.77
N ALA A 268 -16.87 1.84 10.24
CA ALA A 268 -16.95 2.14 11.67
C ALA A 268 -18.16 1.46 12.33
N GLU A 269 -19.33 1.46 11.67
CA GLU A 269 -20.53 0.76 12.14
C GLU A 269 -20.28 -0.76 12.24
N ARG A 270 -19.60 -1.37 11.26
CA ARG A 270 -19.26 -2.80 11.28
C ARG A 270 -18.19 -3.14 12.33
N ILE A 271 -17.24 -2.22 12.55
CA ILE A 271 -16.11 -2.44 13.47
C ILE A 271 -16.53 -2.27 14.93
N ALA A 272 -17.39 -1.32 15.25
CA ALA A 272 -17.76 -0.96 16.63
C ALA A 272 -18.15 -2.18 17.49
N PRO A 273 -19.06 -3.06 17.07
CA PRO A 273 -19.43 -4.25 17.85
C PRO A 273 -18.29 -5.27 17.97
N LEU A 274 -17.35 -5.27 17.00
CA LEU A 274 -16.21 -6.18 17.02
C LEU A 274 -15.12 -5.72 17.99
N LEU A 275 -15.11 -4.45 18.39
CA LEU A 275 -14.14 -3.87 19.33
C LEU A 275 -14.51 -4.07 20.78
N GLU A 276 -15.72 -4.53 21.07
CA GLU A 276 -16.20 -4.71 22.46
C GLU A 276 -15.31 -5.66 23.25
N GLY A 277 -14.81 -5.19 24.40
CA GLY A 277 -13.89 -5.93 25.27
C GLY A 277 -12.46 -6.08 24.74
N ARG A 278 -12.09 -5.40 23.65
CA ARG A 278 -10.75 -5.40 23.09
C ARG A 278 -9.95 -4.18 23.55
N THR A 279 -9.21 -4.37 24.63
CA THR A 279 -8.50 -3.28 25.34
C THR A 279 -7.00 -3.27 25.12
N ALA A 280 -6.48 -4.20 24.31
CA ALA A 280 -5.06 -4.36 24.01
C ALA A 280 -4.82 -4.51 22.51
N LYS A 281 -3.57 -4.36 22.08
CA LYS A 281 -3.13 -4.65 20.71
C LYS A 281 -2.39 -5.97 20.68
N LEU A 282 -2.48 -6.69 19.57
CA LEU A 282 -1.73 -7.94 19.40
C LEU A 282 -0.21 -7.72 19.54
N GLY A 283 0.29 -6.57 19.07
CA GLY A 283 1.70 -6.20 19.20
C GLY A 283 2.18 -6.00 20.64
N ASP A 284 1.29 -5.85 21.61
CA ASP A 284 1.64 -5.77 23.02
C ASP A 284 2.12 -7.13 23.55
N TYR A 285 1.78 -8.23 22.88
CA TYR A 285 2.06 -9.61 23.30
C TYR A 285 2.89 -10.43 22.30
N CYS A 286 3.04 -9.95 21.07
CA CYS A 286 3.79 -10.69 20.06
C CYS A 286 4.56 -9.78 19.10
N ARG A 287 5.51 -10.38 18.38
CA ARG A 287 6.18 -9.77 17.24
C ARG A 287 5.72 -10.47 15.97
N VAL A 288 5.59 -9.71 14.90
CA VAL A 288 5.16 -10.23 13.60
C VAL A 288 6.15 -9.81 12.52
N ARG A 289 6.48 -10.74 11.63
CA ARG A 289 7.38 -10.49 10.50
C ARG A 289 7.04 -11.41 9.32
N ARG A 290 7.33 -10.96 8.12
CA ARG A 290 7.23 -11.82 6.92
C ARG A 290 8.22 -12.99 6.99
N GLY A 291 7.86 -14.08 6.32
CA GLY A 291 8.74 -15.21 6.16
C GLY A 291 9.97 -14.91 5.31
N ILE A 292 10.82 -15.91 5.16
CA ILE A 292 12.13 -15.83 4.51
C ILE A 292 11.97 -15.58 2.99
N ALA A 293 12.74 -14.63 2.48
CA ALA A 293 12.90 -14.40 1.05
C ALA A 293 14.20 -15.07 0.57
N THR A 294 14.11 -16.21 -0.08
CA THR A 294 15.32 -16.98 -0.48
C THR A 294 16.06 -16.38 -1.67
N GLY A 295 15.36 -15.74 -2.59
CA GLY A 295 15.89 -15.33 -3.89
C GLY A 295 15.64 -16.38 -4.98
N ASP A 296 15.57 -17.66 -4.62
CA ASP A 296 15.11 -18.75 -5.45
C ASP A 296 14.53 -19.89 -4.61
N ASN A 297 13.21 -19.97 -4.56
CA ASN A 297 12.57 -21.03 -3.78
C ASN A 297 12.84 -22.44 -4.35
N SER A 298 13.05 -22.58 -5.66
CA SER A 298 13.28 -23.88 -6.28
C SER A 298 14.62 -24.48 -5.90
N PHE A 299 15.62 -23.63 -5.64
CA PHE A 299 16.93 -24.05 -5.14
C PHE A 299 16.92 -24.23 -3.62
N PHE A 300 16.46 -23.24 -2.87
CA PHE A 300 16.59 -23.29 -1.40
C PHE A 300 15.57 -24.19 -0.71
N THR A 301 14.45 -24.56 -1.36
CA THR A 301 13.50 -25.51 -0.77
C THR A 301 13.54 -26.83 -1.51
N MET A 302 13.49 -27.94 -0.78
CA MET A 302 13.74 -29.28 -1.30
C MET A 302 12.56 -30.22 -1.00
N THR A 303 12.33 -31.13 -1.94
CA THR A 303 11.58 -32.37 -1.70
C THR A 303 12.49 -33.41 -1.06
N ARG A 304 11.93 -34.51 -0.58
CA ARG A 304 12.71 -35.67 -0.14
C ARG A 304 13.58 -36.23 -1.27
N ALA A 305 13.03 -36.31 -2.47
CA ALA A 305 13.76 -36.78 -3.66
C ALA A 305 14.97 -35.89 -4.00
N ASP A 306 14.82 -34.54 -3.88
CA ASP A 306 15.94 -33.61 -4.10
C ASP A 306 17.07 -33.87 -3.07
N VAL A 307 16.70 -34.06 -1.81
CA VAL A 307 17.69 -34.37 -0.73
C VAL A 307 18.41 -35.67 -0.97
N GLU A 308 17.70 -36.72 -1.40
CA GLU A 308 18.26 -38.03 -1.72
C GLU A 308 19.17 -37.95 -2.95
N GLN A 309 18.74 -37.27 -4.01
CA GLN A 309 19.51 -37.08 -5.23
C GLN A 309 20.85 -36.38 -4.98
N TRP A 310 20.83 -35.31 -4.20
CA TRP A 310 22.03 -34.54 -3.88
C TRP A 310 22.82 -35.10 -2.69
N GLY A 311 22.21 -35.96 -1.87
CA GLY A 311 22.79 -36.54 -0.67
C GLY A 311 23.03 -35.51 0.43
N ILE A 312 22.22 -34.44 0.50
CA ILE A 312 22.40 -33.33 1.45
C ILE A 312 22.31 -33.85 2.87
N GLU A 313 23.28 -33.48 3.68
CA GLU A 313 23.38 -33.86 5.08
C GLU A 313 22.25 -33.21 5.90
N GLN A 314 21.63 -33.99 6.79
CA GLN A 314 20.46 -33.58 7.60
C GLN A 314 20.70 -32.28 8.39
N ARG A 315 21.93 -32.03 8.84
CA ARG A 315 22.31 -30.85 9.61
C ARG A 315 22.11 -29.53 8.83
N PHE A 316 22.03 -29.58 7.50
CA PHE A 316 21.79 -28.44 6.63
C PHE A 316 20.33 -28.29 6.21
N LEU A 317 19.44 -29.08 6.80
CA LEU A 317 18.02 -29.08 6.44
C LEU A 317 17.18 -28.72 7.66
N VAL A 318 16.24 -27.80 7.46
CA VAL A 318 15.22 -27.49 8.46
C VAL A 318 13.82 -27.58 7.86
N PRO A 319 12.80 -27.92 8.66
CA PRO A 319 11.43 -27.94 8.18
C PRO A 319 11.00 -26.55 7.67
N VAL A 320 10.24 -26.52 6.54
CA VAL A 320 9.75 -25.28 5.95
C VAL A 320 8.33 -25.40 5.44
N VAL A 321 7.61 -24.28 5.49
CA VAL A 321 6.27 -24.11 4.92
C VAL A 321 6.34 -23.02 3.84
N LEU A 322 5.95 -23.32 2.60
CA LEU A 322 6.06 -22.39 1.49
C LEU A 322 4.85 -21.45 1.41
N GLY A 323 3.68 -21.94 1.80
CA GLY A 323 2.47 -21.15 1.69
C GLY A 323 1.28 -21.74 2.43
N SER A 324 0.13 -21.10 2.25
CA SER A 324 -1.09 -21.48 2.93
C SER A 324 -1.57 -22.91 2.62
N LYS A 325 -1.18 -23.47 1.48
CA LYS A 325 -1.50 -24.86 1.09
C LYS A 325 -0.75 -25.90 1.91
N ASP A 326 0.38 -25.49 2.48
CA ASP A 326 1.26 -26.36 3.27
C ASP A 326 0.97 -26.27 4.77
N LEU A 327 -0.04 -25.51 5.16
CA LEU A 327 -0.54 -25.44 6.53
C LEU A 327 -1.74 -26.38 6.72
N PRO A 328 -1.88 -27.01 7.90
CA PRO A 328 -3.06 -27.82 8.21
C PRO A 328 -4.34 -26.95 8.16
N THR A 329 -5.44 -27.54 7.74
CA THR A 329 -6.76 -26.87 7.72
C THR A 329 -7.34 -26.70 9.10
N ALA A 330 -6.99 -27.58 10.02
CA ALA A 330 -7.35 -27.57 11.44
C ALA A 330 -6.18 -28.13 12.27
N GLY A 331 -6.03 -27.65 13.49
CA GLY A 331 -4.95 -28.07 14.41
C GLY A 331 -3.59 -27.43 14.15
N PRO A 332 -2.58 -27.86 14.90
CA PRO A 332 -1.22 -27.36 14.78
C PRO A 332 -0.46 -27.96 13.58
N LEU A 333 0.63 -27.31 13.20
CA LEU A 333 1.66 -27.90 12.35
C LEU A 333 2.55 -28.80 13.21
N ASP A 334 2.26 -30.08 13.21
CA ASP A 334 3.00 -31.12 13.94
C ASP A 334 3.88 -31.97 13.01
N ALA A 335 4.59 -32.94 13.60
CA ALA A 335 5.52 -33.80 12.88
C ALA A 335 4.79 -34.73 11.91
N ASP A 336 3.63 -35.25 12.26
CA ASP A 336 2.89 -36.20 11.44
C ASP A 336 2.34 -35.53 10.19
N PHE A 337 1.74 -34.35 10.34
CA PHE A 337 1.28 -33.57 9.21
C PHE A 337 2.44 -33.21 8.27
N HIS A 338 3.56 -32.73 8.80
CA HIS A 338 4.71 -32.34 7.99
C HIS A 338 5.34 -33.56 7.29
N ALA A 339 5.46 -34.71 7.96
CA ALA A 339 5.95 -35.95 7.36
C ALA A 339 5.06 -36.40 6.20
N SER A 340 3.74 -36.42 6.40
CA SER A 340 2.77 -36.75 5.33
C SER A 340 2.91 -35.82 4.11
N ARG A 341 3.16 -34.55 4.31
CA ARG A 341 3.42 -33.60 3.21
C ARG A 341 4.71 -33.93 2.44
N ILE A 342 5.78 -34.25 3.15
CA ILE A 342 7.05 -34.65 2.53
C ILE A 342 6.88 -35.97 1.76
N GLU A 343 6.18 -36.94 2.32
CA GLU A 343 5.91 -38.22 1.67
C GLU A 343 5.05 -38.08 0.42
N SER A 344 4.14 -37.11 0.38
CA SER A 344 3.38 -36.78 -0.83
C SER A 344 4.20 -36.08 -1.93
N GLY A 345 5.51 -35.89 -1.73
CA GLY A 345 6.41 -35.22 -2.69
C GLY A 345 6.41 -33.70 -2.60
N ALA A 346 5.82 -33.12 -1.53
CA ALA A 346 5.84 -31.68 -1.36
C ALA A 346 7.24 -31.18 -0.96
N ARG A 347 7.57 -29.94 -1.34
CA ARG A 347 8.74 -29.22 -0.83
C ARG A 347 8.49 -28.82 0.63
N GLY A 348 9.19 -29.44 1.56
CA GLY A 348 9.01 -29.23 2.99
C GLY A 348 10.32 -29.07 3.75
N LEU A 349 11.46 -29.07 3.06
CA LEU A 349 12.78 -28.93 3.65
C LEU A 349 13.47 -27.69 3.07
N LEU A 350 14.09 -26.88 3.92
CA LEU A 350 14.86 -25.70 3.56
C LEU A 350 16.35 -26.03 3.69
N PHE A 351 17.11 -25.79 2.64
CA PHE A 351 18.55 -25.74 2.70
C PHE A 351 18.98 -24.53 3.55
N PHE A 352 19.51 -24.81 4.75
CA PHE A 352 19.79 -23.83 5.78
C PHE A 352 21.23 -23.96 6.25
N CYS A 353 22.15 -23.45 5.43
CA CYS A 353 23.58 -23.54 5.65
C CYS A 353 24.17 -22.13 5.80
N HIS A 354 24.89 -21.90 6.92
CA HIS A 354 25.58 -20.63 7.21
C HIS A 354 27.08 -20.85 7.45
N GLU A 355 27.55 -22.10 7.33
CA GLU A 355 28.95 -22.40 7.49
C GLU A 355 29.76 -21.77 6.34
N PRO A 356 30.96 -21.25 6.60
CA PRO A 356 31.85 -20.74 5.57
C PRO A 356 32.26 -21.88 4.62
N ILE A 357 32.55 -21.56 3.36
CA ILE A 357 32.80 -22.55 2.32
C ILE A 357 33.96 -23.50 2.65
N GLU A 358 34.94 -23.02 3.40
CA GLU A 358 36.09 -23.79 3.84
C GLU A 358 35.71 -24.95 4.80
N ALA A 359 34.69 -24.71 5.63
CA ALA A 359 34.17 -25.70 6.56
C ALA A 359 33.30 -26.78 5.89
N LEU A 360 32.87 -26.55 4.66
CA LEU A 360 32.03 -27.45 3.90
C LEU A 360 32.82 -28.44 3.04
N ARG A 361 34.16 -28.41 3.08
CA ARG A 361 35.00 -29.34 2.32
C ARG A 361 34.66 -30.79 2.64
N GLY A 362 34.43 -31.56 1.61
CA GLY A 362 34.07 -32.99 1.71
C GLY A 362 32.58 -33.27 1.96
N THR A 363 31.76 -32.23 2.15
CA THR A 363 30.30 -32.39 2.27
C THR A 363 29.58 -32.43 0.92
N LYS A 364 28.39 -33.02 0.91
CA LYS A 364 27.51 -32.97 -0.27
C LYS A 364 26.87 -31.59 -0.45
N ALA A 365 26.67 -30.87 0.66
CA ALA A 365 26.21 -29.49 0.65
C ALA A 365 27.12 -28.58 -0.19
N LEU A 366 28.46 -28.77 -0.14
CA LEU A 366 29.37 -27.98 -0.97
C LEU A 366 29.09 -28.15 -2.46
N ARG A 367 28.90 -29.41 -2.93
CA ARG A 367 28.58 -29.69 -4.34
C ARG A 367 27.26 -29.02 -4.76
N TYR A 368 26.30 -29.00 -3.85
CA TYR A 368 25.02 -28.34 -4.11
C TYR A 368 25.17 -26.80 -4.23
N ILE A 369 26.02 -26.21 -3.40
CA ILE A 369 26.37 -24.78 -3.46
C ILE A 369 27.12 -24.47 -4.76
N GLU A 370 28.07 -25.31 -5.18
CA GLU A 370 28.79 -25.18 -6.45
C GLU A 370 27.82 -25.20 -7.63
N HIS A 371 26.85 -26.12 -7.63
CA HIS A 371 25.78 -26.14 -8.64
C HIS A 371 24.96 -24.82 -8.62
N GLY A 372 24.69 -24.26 -7.47
CA GLY A 372 24.04 -22.93 -7.36
C GLY A 372 24.87 -21.79 -7.98
N LEU A 373 26.21 -21.86 -7.92
CA LEU A 373 27.11 -20.93 -8.60
C LEU A 373 27.03 -21.09 -10.12
N GLU A 374 27.02 -22.34 -10.62
CA GLU A 374 26.84 -22.62 -12.06
C GLU A 374 25.52 -22.08 -12.61
N LEU A 375 24.46 -22.10 -11.80
CA LEU A 375 23.16 -21.51 -12.11
C LEU A 375 23.11 -19.96 -11.98
N GLY A 376 24.20 -19.31 -11.58
CA GLY A 376 24.27 -17.85 -11.41
C GLY A 376 23.43 -17.31 -10.23
N LEU A 377 23.05 -18.16 -9.26
CA LEU A 377 22.15 -17.74 -8.18
C LEU A 377 22.76 -16.69 -7.26
N HIS A 378 24.08 -16.70 -7.11
CA HIS A 378 24.83 -15.71 -6.29
C HIS A 378 24.69 -14.27 -6.82
N GLU A 379 24.34 -14.07 -8.10
CA GLU A 379 24.13 -12.76 -8.72
C GLU A 379 22.74 -12.20 -8.45
N ARG A 380 21.78 -13.04 -8.06
CA ARG A 380 20.40 -12.60 -7.76
C ARG A 380 20.37 -11.64 -6.58
N PHE A 381 19.51 -10.64 -6.66
CA PHE A 381 19.44 -9.54 -5.68
C PHE A 381 19.48 -10.02 -4.22
N ASN A 382 18.63 -10.97 -3.82
CA ASN A 382 18.61 -11.46 -2.45
C ASN A 382 19.85 -12.30 -2.06
N CYS A 383 20.47 -12.98 -3.02
CA CYS A 383 21.65 -13.80 -2.75
C CYS A 383 22.92 -12.95 -2.65
N ARG A 384 23.14 -12.02 -3.61
CA ARG A 384 24.33 -11.16 -3.65
C ARG A 384 24.48 -10.23 -2.44
N THR A 385 23.39 -9.97 -1.70
CA THR A 385 23.40 -9.15 -0.48
C THR A 385 23.72 -9.91 0.78
N ARG A 386 23.99 -11.23 0.67
CA ARG A 386 24.28 -12.12 1.81
C ARG A 386 25.75 -12.54 1.81
N ASN A 387 26.23 -12.84 3.00
CA ASN A 387 27.54 -13.45 3.19
C ASN A 387 27.43 -14.58 4.23
N PRO A 388 27.54 -15.86 3.81
CA PRO A 388 27.73 -16.34 2.42
C PRO A 388 26.44 -16.18 1.57
N TRP A 389 26.55 -16.13 0.24
CA TRP A 389 25.42 -15.92 -0.67
C TRP A 389 24.31 -16.97 -0.53
N TYR A 390 24.68 -18.20 -0.19
CA TYR A 390 23.77 -19.32 0.04
C TYR A 390 23.15 -19.33 1.44
N GLY A 391 23.61 -18.48 2.35
CA GLY A 391 23.05 -18.34 3.69
C GLY A 391 21.71 -17.59 3.62
N VAL A 392 20.59 -18.29 3.76
CA VAL A 392 19.30 -17.65 3.92
C VAL A 392 19.22 -16.95 5.27
N GLU A 393 18.33 -15.96 5.40
CA GLU A 393 18.19 -15.18 6.64
C GLU A 393 17.98 -16.10 7.85
N PRO A 394 18.80 -15.98 8.94
CA PRO A 394 18.75 -16.85 10.11
C PRO A 394 17.59 -16.48 11.04
N VAL A 395 16.36 -16.62 10.54
CA VAL A 395 15.14 -16.36 11.31
C VAL A 395 14.88 -17.50 12.28
N ALA A 396 14.68 -17.18 13.57
CA ALA A 396 14.28 -18.18 14.57
C ALA A 396 12.91 -18.79 14.23
N PRO A 397 12.62 -20.05 14.63
CA PRO A 397 11.29 -20.62 14.48
C PRO A 397 10.23 -19.74 15.14
N ALA A 398 9.12 -19.48 14.43
CA ALA A 398 8.00 -18.76 15.02
C ALA A 398 7.11 -19.70 15.84
N ASP A 399 6.37 -19.13 16.79
CA ASP A 399 5.38 -19.86 17.56
C ASP A 399 4.13 -20.17 16.74
N PHE A 400 3.76 -19.22 15.84
CA PHE A 400 2.62 -19.39 14.96
C PHE A 400 2.95 -18.87 13.56
N PHE A 401 2.22 -19.41 12.58
CA PHE A 401 2.15 -18.87 11.24
C PHE A 401 0.76 -18.30 10.95
N THR A 402 0.70 -17.23 10.15
CA THR A 402 -0.56 -16.75 9.60
C THR A 402 -0.42 -16.44 8.12
N THR A 403 -1.54 -16.49 7.39
CA THR A 403 -1.56 -16.24 5.96
C THR A 403 -1.41 -14.75 5.68
N TYR A 404 -0.52 -14.41 4.74
CA TYR A 404 -0.27 -13.04 4.29
C TYR A 404 -1.39 -12.49 3.40
N MET A 405 -2.04 -13.37 2.63
CA MET A 405 -3.19 -13.05 1.78
C MET A 405 -4.30 -14.08 1.99
N SER A 406 -5.53 -13.61 2.12
CA SER A 406 -6.68 -14.49 2.31
C SER A 406 -7.95 -13.90 1.67
N ARG A 407 -8.75 -14.76 1.03
CA ARG A 407 -10.09 -14.37 0.54
C ARG A 407 -11.17 -14.52 1.60
N ASN A 408 -11.04 -15.52 2.47
CA ASN A 408 -12.10 -15.90 3.42
C ASN A 408 -11.71 -15.63 4.87
N ARG A 409 -10.66 -16.28 5.35
CA ARG A 409 -10.21 -16.19 6.75
C ARG A 409 -8.68 -16.29 6.83
N ALA A 410 -8.04 -15.37 7.53
CA ALA A 410 -6.67 -15.54 7.94
C ALA A 410 -6.57 -16.75 8.86
N ARG A 411 -5.77 -17.74 8.46
CA ARG A 411 -5.50 -18.92 9.31
C ARG A 411 -4.32 -18.62 10.21
N ILE A 412 -4.47 -18.95 11.48
CA ILE A 412 -3.39 -18.92 12.45
C ILE A 412 -3.11 -20.38 12.85
N VAL A 413 -1.87 -20.80 12.71
CA VAL A 413 -1.47 -22.19 12.90
C VAL A 413 -0.29 -22.25 13.86
N ARG A 414 -0.43 -22.98 14.94
CA ARG A 414 0.63 -23.25 15.91
C ARG A 414 1.75 -24.07 15.26
N ASN A 415 2.99 -23.66 15.42
CA ASN A 415 4.17 -24.35 14.89
C ASN A 415 4.84 -25.18 15.98
N LEU A 416 4.63 -26.49 15.98
CA LEU A 416 5.19 -27.40 16.98
C LEU A 416 6.52 -28.03 16.57
N ILE A 417 6.91 -27.91 15.29
CA ILE A 417 8.10 -28.59 14.74
C ILE A 417 9.29 -27.65 14.50
N GLY A 418 9.19 -26.40 14.92
CA GLY A 418 10.24 -25.42 14.69
C GLY A 418 10.46 -25.08 13.19
N ALA A 419 9.44 -25.26 12.37
CA ALA A 419 9.52 -24.92 10.95
C ALA A 419 9.81 -23.45 10.71
N ARG A 420 10.36 -23.15 9.52
CA ARG A 420 10.46 -21.81 8.95
C ARG A 420 9.31 -21.60 7.97
N CYS A 421 9.00 -20.34 7.60
CA CYS A 421 8.07 -20.09 6.53
C CYS A 421 8.63 -19.11 5.48
N MET A 422 8.10 -19.21 4.26
CA MET A 422 8.43 -18.30 3.17
C MET A 422 7.57 -17.03 3.21
N THR A 423 7.92 -16.04 2.38
CA THR A 423 7.29 -14.70 2.32
C THR A 423 5.79 -14.65 2.06
N SER A 424 5.17 -15.76 1.65
CA SER A 424 3.73 -15.92 1.50
C SER A 424 2.97 -16.07 2.84
N LEU A 425 3.72 -16.20 3.93
CA LEU A 425 3.22 -16.32 5.30
C LEU A 425 3.88 -15.26 6.20
N LEU A 426 3.25 -15.01 7.34
CA LEU A 426 3.78 -14.21 8.42
C LEU A 426 4.15 -15.11 9.60
N ASN A 427 5.29 -14.82 10.19
CA ASN A 427 5.75 -15.37 11.46
C ASN A 427 5.17 -14.56 12.61
N VAL A 428 4.71 -15.23 13.67
CA VAL A 428 4.25 -14.62 14.91
C VAL A 428 5.00 -15.27 16.06
N TRP A 429 5.75 -14.47 16.82
CA TRP A 429 6.46 -14.88 18.03
C TRP A 429 5.81 -14.25 19.24
N ALA A 430 5.47 -15.02 20.25
CA ALA A 430 5.14 -14.48 21.55
C ALA A 430 6.31 -13.66 22.10
N GLN A 431 6.03 -12.56 22.78
CA GLN A 431 7.07 -11.79 23.45
C GLN A 431 7.64 -12.55 24.64
N SER A 432 8.85 -12.18 25.08
CA SER A 432 9.50 -12.78 26.24
C SER A 432 8.59 -12.70 27.48
N GLY A 433 8.35 -13.83 28.13
CA GLY A 433 7.44 -13.94 29.26
C GLY A 433 5.97 -14.19 28.92
N VAL A 434 5.61 -14.22 27.64
CA VAL A 434 4.26 -14.57 27.19
C VAL A 434 4.26 -16.05 26.75
N ASP A 435 3.44 -16.87 27.40
CA ASP A 435 3.20 -18.24 26.94
C ASP A 435 2.43 -18.23 25.61
N PRO A 436 2.98 -18.83 24.54
CA PRO A 436 2.26 -18.94 23.27
C PRO A 436 0.86 -19.59 23.40
N GLU A 437 0.68 -20.56 24.29
CA GLU A 437 -0.63 -21.20 24.48
C GLU A 437 -1.65 -20.26 25.15
N ALA A 438 -1.21 -19.37 26.04
CA ALA A 438 -2.07 -18.34 26.59
C ALA A 438 -2.48 -17.28 25.55
N LEU A 439 -1.62 -17.02 24.54
CA LEU A 439 -1.91 -16.10 23.46
C LEU A 439 -2.86 -16.68 22.39
N ARG A 440 -2.90 -18.01 22.26
CA ARG A 440 -3.64 -18.72 21.22
C ARG A 440 -5.14 -18.35 21.16
N PRO A 441 -5.91 -18.30 22.27
CA PRO A 441 -7.32 -17.92 22.23
C PRO A 441 -7.54 -16.51 21.66
N SER A 442 -6.65 -15.55 21.99
CA SER A 442 -6.71 -14.19 21.46
C SER A 442 -6.39 -14.14 19.95
N LEU A 443 -5.53 -15.01 19.45
CA LEU A 443 -5.20 -15.14 18.03
C LEU A 443 -6.32 -15.83 17.24
N GLU A 444 -6.93 -16.88 17.79
CA GLU A 444 -7.96 -17.70 17.14
C GLU A 444 -9.38 -17.11 17.26
N ASP A 445 -9.56 -15.98 17.96
CA ASP A 445 -10.86 -15.31 18.08
C ASP A 445 -11.48 -15.10 16.67
N SER A 446 -12.66 -15.64 16.46
CA SER A 446 -13.34 -15.64 15.16
C SER A 446 -13.61 -14.25 14.61
N THR A 447 -13.74 -13.25 15.48
CA THR A 447 -13.94 -11.83 15.09
C THR A 447 -12.67 -11.17 14.56
N ASN A 448 -11.48 -11.74 14.83
CA ASN A 448 -10.21 -11.23 14.25
C ASN A 448 -10.23 -11.27 12.73
N ALA A 449 -10.82 -12.30 12.12
CA ALA A 449 -10.90 -12.40 10.66
C ALA A 449 -11.76 -11.28 10.04
N GLN A 450 -12.76 -10.80 10.76
CA GLN A 450 -13.60 -9.68 10.35
C GLN A 450 -12.82 -8.37 10.56
N LEU A 451 -12.21 -8.16 11.72
CA LEU A 451 -11.38 -6.98 11.99
C LEU A 451 -10.22 -6.87 11.00
N ILE A 452 -9.52 -7.96 10.70
CA ILE A 452 -8.45 -7.98 9.71
C ILE A 452 -8.96 -7.56 8.31
N ARG A 453 -10.18 -7.91 7.93
CA ARG A 453 -10.79 -7.43 6.68
C ARG A 453 -11.12 -5.95 6.72
N GLU A 454 -11.62 -5.46 7.84
CA GLU A 454 -11.98 -4.03 7.99
C GLU A 454 -10.74 -3.13 8.13
N PHE A 455 -9.68 -3.60 8.79
CA PHE A 455 -8.41 -2.86 8.92
C PHE A 455 -7.42 -3.14 7.78
N GLY A 456 -7.54 -4.29 7.11
CA GLY A 456 -6.65 -4.72 6.04
C GLY A 456 -7.00 -4.08 4.70
N ARG A 457 -6.05 -4.17 3.77
CA ARG A 457 -6.24 -3.71 2.39
C ARG A 457 -6.98 -4.76 1.59
N THR A 458 -8.07 -4.37 0.97
CA THR A 458 -8.82 -5.24 0.07
C THR A 458 -8.43 -4.93 -1.37
N TYR A 459 -7.98 -5.96 -2.10
CA TYR A 459 -7.73 -5.89 -3.55
C TYR A 459 -8.96 -6.40 -4.30
N GLY A 460 -9.01 -6.13 -5.62
CA GLY A 460 -10.08 -6.62 -6.49
C GLY A 460 -10.39 -8.11 -6.28
N GLY A 461 -11.67 -8.47 -6.25
CA GLY A 461 -12.12 -9.84 -5.96
C GLY A 461 -12.09 -10.24 -4.48
N GLY A 462 -12.08 -9.29 -3.54
CA GLY A 462 -12.20 -9.55 -2.09
C GLY A 462 -10.96 -10.16 -1.43
N LEU A 463 -9.79 -10.06 -2.07
CA LEU A 463 -8.53 -10.56 -1.52
C LEU A 463 -7.99 -9.59 -0.49
N ALA A 464 -8.04 -9.92 0.80
CA ALA A 464 -7.43 -9.15 1.86
C ALA A 464 -5.93 -9.47 1.98
N LYS A 465 -5.10 -8.43 2.02
CA LYS A 465 -3.67 -8.49 2.30
C LYS A 465 -3.40 -7.96 3.70
N ILE A 466 -2.65 -8.72 4.49
CA ILE A 466 -2.34 -8.41 5.88
C ILE A 466 -0.84 -8.12 5.97
N GLU A 467 -0.46 -6.88 6.21
CA GLU A 467 0.94 -6.55 6.50
C GLU A 467 1.26 -6.83 7.99
N PRO A 468 2.54 -7.08 8.33
CA PRO A 468 2.93 -7.24 9.74
C PRO A 468 2.47 -6.09 10.64
N GLY A 469 2.50 -4.84 10.13
CA GLY A 469 2.05 -3.66 10.85
C GLY A 469 0.55 -3.68 11.17
N ASP A 470 -0.27 -4.16 10.24
CA ASP A 470 -1.72 -4.26 10.41
C ASP A 470 -2.04 -5.30 11.50
N LEU A 471 -1.31 -6.43 11.50
CA LEU A 471 -1.53 -7.49 12.47
C LEU A 471 -1.10 -7.09 13.89
N ILE A 472 0.04 -6.43 14.08
CA ILE A 472 0.46 -5.94 15.40
C ILE A 472 -0.45 -4.83 15.94
N ALA A 473 -1.08 -4.05 15.07
CA ALA A 473 -2.04 -3.01 15.45
C ALA A 473 -3.45 -3.56 15.77
N LEU A 474 -3.70 -4.85 15.48
CA LEU A 474 -5.01 -5.47 15.65
C LEU A 474 -5.46 -5.40 17.10
N PRO A 475 -6.64 -4.80 17.38
CA PRO A 475 -7.23 -4.85 18.71
C PRO A 475 -7.60 -6.27 19.11
N ILE A 476 -7.20 -6.70 20.29
CA ILE A 476 -7.49 -8.04 20.83
C ILE A 476 -8.08 -7.96 22.24
N ARG A 477 -8.79 -9.01 22.63
CA ARG A 477 -9.06 -9.27 24.03
C ARG A 477 -7.76 -9.73 24.68
N PRO A 478 -7.32 -9.12 25.79
CA PRO A 478 -6.09 -9.52 26.44
C PRO A 478 -6.07 -11.02 26.77
N PRO A 479 -4.96 -11.72 26.60
CA PRO A 479 -4.81 -13.09 27.09
C PRO A 479 -5.09 -13.17 28.58
N ALA A 480 -5.87 -14.15 29.02
CA ALA A 480 -6.23 -14.29 30.43
C ALA A 480 -5.00 -14.50 31.32
N GLY A 481 -4.84 -13.67 32.35
CA GLY A 481 -3.75 -13.78 33.31
C GLY A 481 -2.36 -13.35 32.79
N VAL A 482 -2.28 -12.75 31.60
CA VAL A 482 -1.01 -12.30 31.02
C VAL A 482 -1.00 -10.76 30.96
N GLU A 483 -0.09 -10.12 31.67
CA GLU A 483 0.17 -8.68 31.53
C GLU A 483 1.10 -8.44 30.32
N PRO A 484 0.90 -7.34 29.56
CA PRO A 484 1.80 -7.00 28.45
C PRO A 484 3.21 -6.77 28.99
N PRO A 485 4.26 -7.38 28.39
CA PRO A 485 5.62 -7.13 28.80
C PRO A 485 5.96 -5.64 28.57
N GLY A 486 6.38 -4.94 29.61
CA GLY A 486 6.84 -3.53 29.55
C GLY A 486 5.89 -2.48 30.11
N GLN A 487 4.70 -2.82 30.54
CA GLN A 487 3.90 -1.94 31.42
C GLN A 487 4.33 -2.14 32.87
N THR A 488 5.39 -1.43 33.28
CA THR A 488 5.63 -1.23 34.70
C THR A 488 4.47 -0.39 35.22
N ARG A 489 3.63 -0.96 36.11
CA ARG A 489 2.64 -0.16 36.85
C ARG A 489 3.40 1.00 37.49
N LEU A 490 3.09 2.21 37.08
CA LEU A 490 3.31 3.38 37.93
C LEU A 490 2.40 3.19 39.15
N LEU A 491 2.96 2.74 40.25
CA LEU A 491 2.34 2.74 41.56
C LEU A 491 2.07 4.18 42.02
#